data_ff9ee5f4ad85a7827b4ba811ac6cc285
#
_entry.id   ff9ee5f4ad85a7827b4ba811ac6cc285
#
_cell.length_a   1.000
_cell.length_b   1.000
_cell.length_c   1.000
_cell.angle_alpha   90.00
_cell.angle_beta   90.00
_cell.angle_gamma   90.00
#
_symmetry.space_group_name_H-M   'P 1'
#
loop_
_entity.id
_entity.type
_entity.pdbx_description
1 polymer ?
#
loop_
_entity_poly.entity_id
_entity_poly.type
_entity_poly.pdbx_seq_one_letter_code
_entity_poly.pdbx_strand_id
1 'polypeptide(L)'
;LPTILGLKVSDKTYSLDDITVSAKNQGKDSYFDLEAPFASIHVNGEYDYATLTKSFTNLVASKLPTLPGIGKVDRSAKNHFTFQAEITSTEILQRMLGIPLKIEQPVFADGFMNDAEKTVNIYASVPDFSYDAKDYHGAKVRLHTINDSLKVDAQIRQGKWGDNGPGIHVKAAAADNQLFATLFYNNHSAKLPIQGIFDTRAQFFKNEDHISTAHVTIHPSEIRIDGTPWKVHPADIIYSKKRLLVDHFGSQPSLEAQSGLFHAFAACGQCTSHDGQ
;
A
#
# COMPACT_ATOMS: atom_id res chain seq x y z
N LEU A 1 -5.73 47.67 19.49
CA LEU A 1 -6.42 46.40 19.32
C LEU A 1 -5.50 45.51 18.48
N PRO A 2 -5.05 44.35 18.97
CA PRO A 2 -4.27 43.43 18.13
C PRO A 2 -5.19 42.89 17.03
N THR A 3 -4.75 43.04 15.79
CA THR A 3 -5.41 42.44 14.63
C THR A 3 -5.11 40.96 14.68
N ILE A 4 -6.10 40.15 15.04
CA ILE A 4 -5.98 38.67 14.96
C ILE A 4 -5.95 38.30 13.48
N LEU A 5 -4.78 37.96 12.98
CA LEU A 5 -4.64 37.37 11.65
C LEU A 5 -5.11 35.92 11.76
N GLY A 6 -6.24 35.58 11.18
CA GLY A 6 -6.80 34.24 11.23
C GLY A 6 -6.92 33.63 9.84
N LEU A 7 -6.57 32.37 9.71
CA LEU A 7 -6.86 31.57 8.51
C LEU A 7 -8.29 31.05 8.61
N LYS A 8 -9.19 31.55 7.77
CA LYS A 8 -10.57 31.06 7.72
C LYS A 8 -10.69 29.94 6.72
N VAL A 9 -10.97 28.75 7.22
CA VAL A 9 -11.18 27.55 6.40
C VAL A 9 -12.62 27.07 6.67
N SER A 10 -13.56 27.37 5.76
CA SER A 10 -15.01 27.18 5.91
C SER A 10 -15.59 28.01 7.08
N ASP A 11 -16.31 27.31 7.97
CA ASP A 11 -16.93 27.93 9.15
C ASP A 11 -16.00 27.91 10.37
N LYS A 12 -14.80 27.33 10.26
CA LYS A 12 -13.77 27.33 11.30
C LYS A 12 -12.76 28.45 11.01
N THR A 13 -12.46 29.24 12.02
CA THR A 13 -11.38 30.21 11.99
C THR A 13 -10.25 29.65 12.85
N TYR A 14 -9.10 29.47 12.27
CA TYR A 14 -7.87 29.13 13.00
C TYR A 14 -7.13 30.43 13.27
N SER A 15 -6.84 30.71 14.53
CA SER A 15 -5.94 31.80 14.89
C SER A 15 -4.54 31.44 14.47
N LEU A 16 -3.77 32.37 13.94
CA LEU A 16 -2.34 32.14 13.71
C LEU A 16 -1.57 31.98 15.02
N ASP A 17 -2.14 32.46 16.13
CA ASP A 17 -1.58 32.26 17.46
C ASP A 17 -1.65 30.80 17.92
N ASP A 18 -2.52 30.00 17.31
CA ASP A 18 -2.65 28.55 17.57
C ASP A 18 -1.76 27.68 16.65
N ILE A 19 -1.02 28.31 15.72
CA ILE A 19 -0.15 27.62 14.79
C ILE A 19 1.29 28.07 15.02
N THR A 20 2.12 27.16 15.47
CA THR A 20 3.55 27.41 15.65
C THR A 20 4.33 26.61 14.60
N VAL A 21 5.17 27.32 13.85
CA VAL A 21 6.11 26.69 12.91
C VAL A 21 7.51 27.13 13.29
N SER A 22 8.36 26.17 13.55
CA SER A 22 9.77 26.39 13.83
C SER A 22 10.61 25.52 12.90
N ALA A 23 11.55 26.14 12.17
CA ALA A 23 12.36 25.43 11.23
C ALA A 23 13.78 25.98 11.18
N LYS A 24 14.74 25.08 11.08
CA LYS A 24 16.16 25.39 10.88
C LYS A 24 16.70 24.46 9.81
N ASN A 25 17.37 25.01 8.82
CA ASN A 25 18.03 24.21 7.79
C ASN A 25 19.53 24.48 7.81
N GLN A 26 20.27 23.73 8.62
CA GLN A 26 21.71 23.85 8.80
C GLN A 26 22.38 22.45 8.86
N GLY A 27 22.36 21.72 7.74
CA GLY A 27 22.98 20.40 7.63
C GLY A 27 22.41 19.41 8.65
N LYS A 28 23.27 18.80 9.47
CA LYS A 28 22.86 17.77 10.44
C LYS A 28 21.96 18.26 11.57
N ASP A 29 21.95 19.56 11.83
CA ASP A 29 21.13 20.18 12.88
C ASP A 29 19.87 20.80 12.31
N SER A 30 19.38 20.31 11.18
CA SER A 30 18.12 20.76 10.61
C SER A 30 16.93 20.16 11.38
N TYR A 31 15.91 20.99 11.56
CA TYR A 31 14.66 20.54 12.13
C TYR A 31 13.49 21.28 11.50
N PHE A 32 12.33 20.66 11.56
CA PHE A 32 11.04 21.26 11.25
C PHE A 32 10.03 20.80 12.29
N ASP A 33 9.43 21.75 12.99
CA ASP A 33 8.38 21.53 13.96
C ASP A 33 7.15 22.32 13.54
N LEU A 34 6.02 21.65 13.45
CA LEU A 34 4.70 22.21 13.25
C LEU A 34 3.83 21.78 14.43
N GLU A 35 3.33 22.76 15.18
CA GLU A 35 2.29 22.58 16.18
C GLU A 35 1.06 23.37 15.78
N ALA A 36 -0.06 22.66 15.56
CA ALA A 36 -1.32 23.24 15.16
C ALA A 36 -2.49 22.41 15.74
N PRO A 37 -3.69 22.97 15.89
CA PRO A 37 -4.87 22.23 16.37
C PRO A 37 -5.24 21.00 15.51
N PHE A 38 -4.74 20.94 14.28
CA PHE A 38 -5.03 19.87 13.31
C PHE A 38 -3.86 18.94 13.03
N ALA A 39 -2.63 19.27 13.46
CA ALA A 39 -1.44 18.46 13.26
C ALA A 39 -0.31 18.85 14.21
N SER A 40 0.46 17.85 14.65
CA SER A 40 1.77 18.00 15.28
C SER A 40 2.76 17.20 14.45
N ILE A 41 3.81 17.85 13.92
CA ILE A 41 4.81 17.24 13.04
C ILE A 41 6.20 17.69 13.48
N HIS A 42 7.05 16.71 13.75
CA HIS A 42 8.45 16.90 14.11
C HIS A 42 9.34 16.16 13.13
N VAL A 43 10.32 16.85 12.53
CA VAL A 43 11.33 16.27 11.66
C VAL A 43 12.69 16.74 12.12
N ASN A 44 13.61 15.82 12.35
CA ASN A 44 14.97 16.13 12.84
C ASN A 44 16.01 15.40 12.01
N GLY A 45 17.08 16.08 11.64
CA GLY A 45 18.23 15.51 10.93
C GLY A 45 18.61 16.31 9.69
N GLU A 46 19.43 15.73 8.85
CA GLU A 46 19.86 16.32 7.58
C GLU A 46 18.91 15.92 6.47
N TYR A 47 18.19 16.87 5.90
CA TYR A 47 17.25 16.59 4.80
C TYR A 47 17.07 17.81 3.90
N ASP A 48 16.68 17.51 2.65
CA ASP A 48 16.32 18.48 1.63
C ASP A 48 14.97 18.10 1.03
N TYR A 49 13.99 18.96 1.22
CA TYR A 49 12.61 18.76 0.72
C TYR A 49 12.53 18.44 -0.77
N ALA A 50 13.42 19.04 -1.59
CA ALA A 50 13.47 18.81 -3.03
C ALA A 50 13.93 17.39 -3.39
N THR A 51 14.59 16.69 -2.48
CA THR A 51 15.18 15.37 -2.72
C THR A 51 14.53 14.23 -1.92
N LEU A 52 13.57 14.51 -1.03
CA LEU A 52 12.90 13.48 -0.21
C LEU A 52 12.26 12.37 -1.07
N THR A 53 11.50 12.73 -2.10
CA THR A 53 10.89 11.74 -3.01
C THR A 53 11.93 10.93 -3.78
N LYS A 54 13.09 11.52 -4.06
CA LYS A 54 14.23 10.86 -4.73
C LYS A 54 14.89 9.83 -3.82
N SER A 55 14.93 10.08 -2.50
CA SER A 55 15.42 9.11 -1.51
C SER A 55 14.64 7.81 -1.54
N PHE A 56 13.31 7.87 -1.60
CA PHE A 56 12.49 6.68 -1.75
C PHE A 56 12.74 5.95 -3.08
N THR A 57 12.85 6.69 -4.18
CA THR A 57 13.19 6.12 -5.49
C THR A 57 14.57 5.44 -5.45
N ASN A 58 15.56 6.08 -4.84
CA ASN A 58 16.92 5.54 -4.68
C ASN A 58 16.90 4.26 -3.81
N LEU A 59 16.15 4.27 -2.73
CA LEU A 59 15.99 3.11 -1.85
C LEU A 59 15.42 1.91 -2.62
N VAL A 60 14.32 2.09 -3.34
CA VAL A 60 13.72 1.03 -4.16
C VAL A 60 14.69 0.59 -5.27
N ALA A 61 15.32 1.54 -5.98
CA ALA A 61 16.31 1.23 -7.03
C ALA A 61 17.54 0.50 -6.49
N SER A 62 17.88 0.68 -5.21
CA SER A 62 18.98 -0.06 -4.59
C SER A 62 18.67 -1.56 -4.42
N LYS A 63 17.40 -1.94 -4.29
CA LYS A 63 16.95 -3.32 -4.13
C LYS A 63 16.49 -3.94 -5.46
N LEU A 64 15.91 -3.11 -6.32
CA LEU A 64 15.31 -3.50 -7.60
C LEU A 64 15.84 -2.59 -8.74
N PRO A 65 17.17 -2.61 -9.05
CA PRO A 65 17.76 -1.68 -10.01
C PRO A 65 17.24 -1.83 -11.45
N THR A 66 16.64 -2.95 -11.80
CA THR A 66 16.07 -3.19 -13.13
C THR A 66 14.55 -3.20 -13.15
N LEU A 67 13.90 -2.73 -12.08
CA LEU A 67 12.44 -2.59 -12.02
C LEU A 67 11.93 -1.73 -13.19
N PRO A 68 10.98 -2.21 -14.01
CA PRO A 68 10.39 -1.42 -15.08
C PRO A 68 9.78 -0.11 -14.57
N GLY A 69 10.18 1.02 -15.17
CA GLY A 69 9.68 2.34 -14.79
C GLY A 69 10.37 2.97 -13.58
N ILE A 70 11.33 2.30 -12.93
CA ILE A 70 12.10 2.91 -11.86
C ILE A 70 12.89 4.12 -12.42
N GLY A 71 12.83 5.24 -11.70
CA GLY A 71 13.57 6.45 -12.06
C GLY A 71 15.10 6.23 -11.95
N LYS A 72 15.86 7.12 -12.58
CA LYS A 72 17.30 7.13 -12.39
C LYS A 72 17.64 7.48 -10.94
N VAL A 73 18.62 6.78 -10.38
CA VAL A 73 19.17 7.09 -9.06
C VAL A 73 19.72 8.51 -9.06
N ASP A 74 19.22 9.34 -8.17
CA ASP A 74 19.71 10.71 -7.97
C ASP A 74 20.67 10.74 -6.79
N ARG A 75 21.96 10.83 -7.10
CA ARG A 75 23.04 10.84 -6.08
C ARG A 75 23.10 12.14 -5.27
N SER A 76 22.30 13.16 -5.61
CA SER A 76 22.20 14.38 -4.83
C SER A 76 21.41 14.21 -3.54
N ALA A 77 20.50 13.23 -3.49
CA ALA A 77 19.77 12.92 -2.27
C ALA A 77 20.71 12.34 -1.20
N LYS A 78 20.76 13.01 -0.05
CA LYS A 78 21.59 12.66 1.11
C LYS A 78 20.83 12.88 2.40
N ASN A 79 19.58 12.37 2.41
CA ASN A 79 18.71 12.59 3.55
C ASN A 79 18.99 11.57 4.66
N HIS A 80 19.11 12.08 5.88
CA HIS A 80 19.22 11.28 7.09
C HIS A 80 18.41 11.98 8.19
N PHE A 81 17.19 11.53 8.41
CA PHE A 81 16.27 12.19 9.33
C PHE A 81 15.36 11.19 10.05
N THR A 82 14.84 11.63 11.17
CA THR A 82 13.72 11.02 11.89
C THR A 82 12.50 11.93 11.78
N PHE A 83 11.31 11.35 11.85
CA PHE A 83 10.08 12.13 11.90
C PHE A 83 9.05 11.47 12.79
N GLN A 84 8.17 12.31 13.35
CA GLN A 84 6.93 11.94 14.02
C GLN A 84 5.83 12.87 13.54
N ALA A 85 4.66 12.34 13.25
CA ALA A 85 3.52 13.12 12.82
C ALA A 85 2.24 12.55 13.44
N GLU A 86 1.45 13.45 13.99
CA GLU A 86 0.07 13.20 14.39
C GLU A 86 -0.82 14.18 13.64
N ILE A 87 -1.83 13.69 12.93
CA ILE A 87 -2.78 14.51 12.20
C ILE A 87 -4.16 14.24 12.77
N THR A 88 -4.78 15.26 13.36
CA THR A 88 -6.10 15.16 14.01
C THR A 88 -7.24 15.61 13.11
N SER A 89 -6.95 16.35 12.02
CA SER A 89 -7.93 16.79 11.03
C SER A 89 -7.30 16.96 9.65
N THR A 90 -7.98 16.47 8.63
CA THR A 90 -7.59 16.66 7.22
C THR A 90 -8.38 17.78 6.53
N GLU A 91 -9.22 18.52 7.24
CA GLU A 91 -10.11 19.54 6.67
C GLU A 91 -9.33 20.63 5.90
N ILE A 92 -8.19 21.06 6.43
CA ILE A 92 -7.30 22.03 5.77
C ILE A 92 -6.70 21.43 4.50
N LEU A 93 -6.21 20.18 4.56
CA LEU A 93 -5.64 19.49 3.41
C LEU A 93 -6.66 19.27 2.30
N GLN A 94 -7.89 18.88 2.65
CA GLN A 94 -8.99 18.72 1.69
C GLN A 94 -9.22 20.01 0.90
N ARG A 95 -9.25 21.14 1.59
CA ARG A 95 -9.59 22.44 1.00
C ARG A 95 -8.44 23.07 0.23
N MET A 96 -7.22 22.97 0.75
CA MET A 96 -6.04 23.56 0.11
C MET A 96 -5.54 22.73 -1.06
N LEU A 97 -5.59 21.40 -0.95
CA LEU A 97 -5.02 20.47 -1.92
C LEU A 97 -6.05 19.72 -2.76
N GLY A 98 -7.36 19.89 -2.46
CA GLY A 98 -8.43 19.17 -3.15
C GLY A 98 -8.40 17.65 -2.95
N ILE A 99 -7.75 17.17 -1.89
CA ILE A 99 -7.64 15.74 -1.59
C ILE A 99 -8.91 15.28 -0.88
N PRO A 100 -9.71 14.34 -1.42
CA PRO A 100 -10.98 13.91 -0.83
C PRO A 100 -10.75 12.90 0.31
N LEU A 101 -9.85 13.23 1.25
CA LEU A 101 -9.49 12.42 2.41
C LEU A 101 -10.05 13.04 3.68
N LYS A 102 -10.92 12.33 4.39
CA LYS A 102 -11.44 12.73 5.71
C LYS A 102 -11.04 11.68 6.73
N ILE A 103 -10.40 12.09 7.81
CA ILE A 103 -10.09 11.22 8.94
C ILE A 103 -11.12 11.42 10.05
N GLU A 104 -11.50 10.32 10.70
CA GLU A 104 -12.43 10.35 11.85
C GLU A 104 -11.69 10.20 13.19
N GLN A 105 -10.46 9.72 13.17
CA GLN A 105 -9.56 9.55 14.31
C GLN A 105 -8.15 10.02 13.94
N PRO A 106 -7.33 10.40 14.94
CA PRO A 106 -5.97 10.83 14.67
C PRO A 106 -5.16 9.79 13.88
N VAL A 107 -4.41 10.27 12.91
CA VAL A 107 -3.45 9.52 12.11
C VAL A 107 -2.08 9.68 12.73
N PHE A 108 -1.36 8.58 12.88
CA PHE A 108 0.00 8.58 13.40
C PHE A 108 0.95 8.05 12.36
N ALA A 109 2.08 8.72 12.21
CA ALA A 109 3.20 8.24 11.41
C ALA A 109 4.51 8.60 12.09
N ASP A 110 5.43 7.65 12.14
CA ASP A 110 6.78 7.86 12.67
C ASP A 110 7.79 7.06 11.87
N GLY A 111 9.05 7.45 11.99
CA GLY A 111 10.10 6.68 11.35
C GLY A 111 11.39 7.43 11.15
N PHE A 112 12.25 6.78 10.40
CA PHE A 112 13.52 7.36 9.93
C PHE A 112 13.84 6.91 8.52
N MET A 113 14.70 7.69 7.86
CA MET A 113 15.33 7.36 6.59
C MET A 113 16.82 7.74 6.64
N ASN A 114 17.67 6.88 6.08
CA ASN A 114 19.10 7.13 5.92
C ASN A 114 19.55 6.71 4.52
N ASP A 115 19.79 7.69 3.65
CA ASP A 115 20.21 7.46 2.26
C ASP A 115 21.60 6.83 2.16
N ALA A 116 22.52 7.19 3.06
CA ALA A 116 23.87 6.67 3.04
C ALA A 116 23.92 5.17 3.33
N GLU A 117 23.12 4.72 4.29
CA GLU A 117 22.98 3.31 4.68
C GLU A 117 21.93 2.57 3.87
N LYS A 118 21.14 3.29 3.05
CA LYS A 118 19.97 2.76 2.32
C LYS A 118 19.00 2.03 3.25
N THR A 119 18.77 2.63 4.40
CA THR A 119 17.88 2.11 5.43
C THR A 119 16.67 2.99 5.65
N VAL A 120 15.57 2.37 5.98
CA VAL A 120 14.29 3.01 6.31
C VAL A 120 13.60 2.21 7.40
N ASN A 121 12.88 2.90 8.27
CA ASN A 121 11.86 2.30 9.11
C ASN A 121 10.75 3.33 9.28
N ILE A 122 9.60 3.06 8.67
CA ILE A 122 8.42 3.93 8.71
C ILE A 122 7.25 3.10 9.17
N TYR A 123 6.51 3.62 10.12
CA TYR A 123 5.21 3.12 10.52
C TYR A 123 4.17 4.20 10.35
N ALA A 124 3.00 3.83 9.80
CA ALA A 124 1.84 4.71 9.74
C ALA A 124 0.57 3.94 10.10
N SER A 125 -0.33 4.60 10.82
CA SER A 125 -1.62 4.05 11.23
C SER A 125 -2.73 5.08 11.00
N VAL A 126 -3.74 4.68 10.22
CA VAL A 126 -4.93 5.47 9.93
C VAL A 126 -6.14 4.65 10.39
N PRO A 127 -6.65 4.90 11.62
CA PRO A 127 -7.66 4.02 12.23
C PRO A 127 -8.98 4.02 11.46
N ASP A 128 -9.53 5.20 11.20
CA ASP A 128 -10.79 5.41 10.49
C ASP A 128 -10.71 6.61 9.57
N PHE A 129 -11.06 6.40 8.31
CA PHE A 129 -11.06 7.48 7.31
C PHE A 129 -12.03 7.20 6.17
N SER A 130 -12.42 8.25 5.46
CA SER A 130 -13.07 8.12 4.17
C SER A 130 -12.24 8.76 3.06
N TYR A 131 -12.22 8.11 1.91
CA TYR A 131 -11.59 8.60 0.70
C TYR A 131 -12.56 8.46 -0.47
N ASP A 132 -12.81 9.53 -1.18
CA ASP A 132 -13.76 9.59 -2.30
C ASP A 132 -15.14 8.97 -1.91
N ALA A 133 -15.68 9.42 -0.77
CA ALA A 133 -16.96 8.97 -0.20
C ALA A 133 -17.05 7.47 0.16
N LYS A 134 -15.93 6.76 0.22
CA LYS A 134 -15.85 5.37 0.70
C LYS A 134 -15.16 5.34 2.05
N ASP A 135 -15.76 4.62 2.99
CA ASP A 135 -15.21 4.45 4.32
C ASP A 135 -14.18 3.31 4.36
N TYR A 136 -13.14 3.51 5.15
CA TYR A 136 -12.06 2.55 5.39
C TYR A 136 -11.64 2.59 6.84
N HIS A 137 -11.16 1.47 7.37
CA HIS A 137 -10.66 1.39 8.73
C HIS A 137 -9.45 0.47 8.86
N GLY A 138 -8.71 0.65 9.95
CA GLY A 138 -7.59 -0.22 10.34
C GLY A 138 -6.44 -0.21 9.35
N ALA A 139 -6.27 0.87 8.56
CA ALA A 139 -5.14 0.99 7.67
C ALA A 139 -3.84 1.13 8.48
N LYS A 140 -2.88 0.26 8.19
CA LYS A 140 -1.54 0.27 8.77
C LYS A 140 -0.54 -0.02 7.68
N VAL A 141 0.59 0.67 7.73
CA VAL A 141 1.72 0.45 6.82
C VAL A 141 3.00 0.43 7.64
N ARG A 142 3.79 -0.60 7.46
CA ARG A 142 5.16 -0.68 7.96
C ARG A 142 6.10 -0.92 6.79
N LEU A 143 7.03 0.00 6.59
CA LEU A 143 8.10 -0.10 5.60
C LEU A 143 9.43 -0.09 6.35
N HIS A 144 10.25 -1.13 6.20
CA HIS A 144 11.51 -1.21 6.90
C HIS A 144 12.55 -2.01 6.14
N THR A 145 13.82 -1.66 6.37
CA THR A 145 14.97 -2.40 5.85
C THR A 145 15.51 -3.33 6.94
N ILE A 146 15.68 -4.60 6.62
CA ILE A 146 16.31 -5.60 7.48
C ILE A 146 17.11 -6.57 6.62
N ASN A 147 18.34 -6.87 7.03
CA ASN A 147 19.26 -7.79 6.31
C ASN A 147 19.35 -7.45 4.81
N ASP A 148 19.56 -6.18 4.51
CA ASP A 148 19.59 -5.62 3.15
C ASP A 148 18.32 -5.80 2.30
N SER A 149 17.25 -6.29 2.85
CA SER A 149 15.94 -6.43 2.21
C SER A 149 15.01 -5.30 2.62
N LEU A 150 14.33 -4.69 1.65
CA LEU A 150 13.24 -3.73 1.89
C LEU A 150 11.94 -4.51 2.08
N LYS A 151 11.31 -4.39 3.25
CA LYS A 151 10.08 -5.09 3.59
C LYS A 151 8.91 -4.13 3.76
N VAL A 152 7.76 -4.56 3.29
CA VAL A 152 6.47 -3.87 3.44
C VAL A 152 5.48 -4.82 4.12
N ASP A 153 4.76 -4.30 5.12
CA ASP A 153 3.59 -4.94 5.71
C ASP A 153 2.49 -3.88 5.71
N ALA A 154 1.43 -4.08 4.92
CA ALA A 154 0.37 -3.10 4.74
C ALA A 154 -1.00 -3.76 4.77
N GLN A 155 -1.92 -3.21 5.55
CA GLN A 155 -3.29 -3.70 5.64
C GLN A 155 -4.30 -2.57 5.63
N ILE A 156 -5.51 -2.87 5.16
CA ILE A 156 -6.66 -1.97 5.12
C ILE A 156 -7.95 -2.78 5.04
N ARG A 157 -9.04 -2.25 5.59
CA ARG A 157 -10.39 -2.77 5.40
C ARG A 157 -11.32 -1.68 4.89
N GLN A 158 -12.25 -2.05 4.03
CA GLN A 158 -13.32 -1.16 3.59
C GLN A 158 -14.49 -1.22 4.58
N GLY A 159 -15.19 -0.11 4.75
CA GLY A 159 -16.29 0.05 5.71
C GLY A 159 -15.88 0.84 6.93
N LYS A 160 -16.83 1.10 7.82
CA LYS A 160 -16.59 1.78 9.10
C LYS A 160 -16.00 0.83 10.13
N TRP A 161 -15.45 1.37 11.19
CA TRP A 161 -14.96 0.58 12.32
C TRP A 161 -16.08 -0.33 12.86
N GLY A 162 -15.77 -1.62 12.99
CA GLY A 162 -16.75 -2.65 13.38
C GLY A 162 -17.47 -3.31 12.23
N ASP A 163 -17.41 -2.77 11.00
CA ASP A 163 -17.95 -3.43 9.83
C ASP A 163 -17.03 -4.59 9.38
N ASN A 164 -17.64 -5.67 8.92
CA ASN A 164 -16.94 -6.78 8.28
C ASN A 164 -16.83 -6.55 6.77
N GLY A 165 -16.28 -5.42 6.37
CA GLY A 165 -16.05 -5.12 4.96
C GLY A 165 -14.83 -5.84 4.38
N PRO A 166 -14.65 -5.77 3.05
CA PRO A 166 -13.49 -6.35 2.38
C PRO A 166 -12.17 -5.87 2.98
N GLY A 167 -11.27 -6.82 3.25
CA GLY A 167 -9.95 -6.55 3.80
C GLY A 167 -8.85 -7.06 2.89
N ILE A 168 -7.77 -6.28 2.83
CA ILE A 168 -6.53 -6.61 2.13
C ILE A 168 -5.38 -6.49 3.10
N HIS A 169 -4.48 -7.48 3.08
CA HIS A 169 -3.21 -7.43 3.77
C HIS A 169 -2.11 -7.89 2.82
N VAL A 170 -1.09 -7.07 2.64
CA VAL A 170 0.04 -7.33 1.75
C VAL A 170 1.31 -7.40 2.58
N LYS A 171 2.07 -8.48 2.42
CA LYS A 171 3.44 -8.59 2.90
C LYS A 171 4.36 -8.73 1.70
N ALA A 172 5.40 -7.90 1.63
CA ALA A 172 6.34 -7.97 0.54
C ALA A 172 7.78 -7.80 1.03
N ALA A 173 8.72 -8.38 0.29
CA ALA A 173 10.16 -8.24 0.52
C ALA A 173 10.90 -8.09 -0.82
N ALA A 174 11.74 -7.06 -0.93
CA ALA A 174 12.50 -6.74 -2.13
C ALA A 174 14.00 -6.75 -1.84
N ALA A 175 14.75 -7.54 -2.59
CA ALA A 175 16.21 -7.59 -2.58
C ALA A 175 16.72 -8.21 -3.89
N ASP A 176 17.91 -7.88 -4.32
CA ASP A 176 18.63 -8.52 -5.43
C ASP A 176 17.81 -8.66 -6.72
N ASN A 177 17.10 -7.58 -7.12
CA ASN A 177 16.18 -7.61 -8.26
C ASN A 177 15.03 -8.61 -8.15
N GLN A 178 14.68 -9.04 -6.95
CA GLN A 178 13.56 -9.94 -6.70
C GLN A 178 12.58 -9.29 -5.73
N LEU A 179 11.31 -9.54 -5.96
CA LEU A 179 10.21 -9.16 -5.08
C LEU A 179 9.40 -10.43 -4.75
N PHE A 180 9.25 -10.72 -3.48
CA PHE A 180 8.32 -11.72 -2.98
C PHE A 180 7.16 -10.98 -2.35
N ALA A 181 5.93 -11.37 -2.69
CA ALA A 181 4.74 -10.74 -2.10
C ALA A 181 3.67 -11.79 -1.82
N THR A 182 3.08 -11.67 -0.64
CA THR A 182 1.89 -12.43 -0.22
C THR A 182 0.74 -11.44 -0.07
N LEU A 183 -0.35 -11.68 -0.79
CA LEU A 183 -1.60 -10.95 -0.69
C LEU A 183 -2.63 -11.82 0.02
N PHE A 184 -3.16 -11.35 1.14
CA PHE A 184 -4.30 -11.90 1.83
C PHE A 184 -5.53 -11.06 1.49
N TYR A 185 -6.58 -11.72 1.06
CA TYR A 185 -7.86 -11.08 0.75
C TYR A 185 -9.01 -11.80 1.44
N ASN A 186 -9.95 -11.04 1.99
CA ASN A 186 -11.20 -11.55 2.51
C ASN A 186 -12.28 -10.47 2.32
N ASN A 187 -13.35 -10.79 1.62
CA ASN A 187 -14.45 -9.85 1.41
C ASN A 187 -15.43 -9.80 2.60
N HIS A 188 -15.30 -10.72 3.55
CA HIS A 188 -16.19 -10.86 4.72
C HIS A 188 -17.70 -10.86 4.39
N SER A 189 -18.06 -11.15 3.13
CA SER A 189 -19.45 -11.15 2.68
C SER A 189 -20.22 -12.35 3.24
N ALA A 190 -21.40 -12.11 3.83
CA ALA A 190 -22.27 -13.18 4.28
C ALA A 190 -23.02 -13.86 3.11
N LYS A 191 -23.17 -13.16 1.96
CA LYS A 191 -23.90 -13.70 0.80
C LYS A 191 -23.02 -14.53 -0.12
N LEU A 192 -21.82 -14.07 -0.36
CA LEU A 192 -20.82 -14.73 -1.20
C LEU A 192 -19.44 -14.50 -0.57
N PRO A 193 -19.05 -15.32 0.42
CA PRO A 193 -17.75 -15.20 1.06
C PRO A 193 -16.64 -15.59 0.08
N ILE A 194 -15.67 -14.69 -0.09
CA ILE A 194 -14.47 -14.91 -0.89
C ILE A 194 -13.26 -14.60 -0.03
N GLN A 195 -12.38 -15.56 0.11
CA GLN A 195 -11.11 -15.38 0.81
C GLN A 195 -10.00 -16.15 0.11
N GLY A 196 -8.78 -15.65 0.21
CA GLY A 196 -7.65 -16.32 -0.40
C GLY A 196 -6.31 -15.70 -0.01
N ILE A 197 -5.28 -16.47 -0.28
CA ILE A 197 -3.88 -16.08 -0.13
C ILE A 197 -3.21 -16.29 -1.47
N PHE A 198 -2.51 -15.26 -1.96
CA PHE A 198 -1.79 -15.30 -3.21
C PHE A 198 -0.32 -15.02 -2.94
N ASP A 199 0.53 -16.00 -3.25
CA ASP A 199 1.97 -15.85 -3.19
C ASP A 199 2.52 -15.59 -4.58
N THR A 200 3.33 -14.56 -4.70
CA THR A 200 3.94 -14.15 -5.97
C THR A 200 5.44 -13.92 -5.80
N ARG A 201 6.16 -14.20 -6.85
CA ARG A 201 7.56 -13.84 -6.99
C ARG A 201 7.75 -13.07 -8.29
N ALA A 202 8.37 -11.91 -8.23
CA ALA A 202 8.79 -11.17 -9.40
C ALA A 202 10.32 -11.12 -9.46
N GLN A 203 10.88 -11.40 -10.61
CA GLN A 203 12.29 -11.22 -10.93
C GLN A 203 12.42 -10.12 -11.96
N PHE A 204 13.29 -9.16 -11.70
CA PHE A 204 13.54 -8.04 -12.60
C PHE A 204 14.90 -8.19 -13.27
N PHE A 205 14.97 -7.94 -14.57
CA PHE A 205 16.19 -8.05 -15.34
C PHE A 205 16.12 -7.16 -16.59
N LYS A 206 17.24 -7.01 -17.26
CA LYS A 206 17.27 -6.44 -18.62
C LYS A 206 17.29 -7.58 -19.62
N ASN A 207 16.36 -7.54 -20.58
CA ASN A 207 16.36 -8.50 -21.69
C ASN A 207 17.52 -8.21 -22.68
N GLU A 208 17.60 -8.99 -23.77
CA GLU A 208 18.64 -8.83 -24.81
C GLU A 208 18.65 -7.44 -25.44
N ASP A 209 17.49 -6.78 -25.53
CA ASP A 209 17.35 -5.39 -26.00
C ASP A 209 17.68 -4.33 -24.93
N HIS A 210 18.24 -4.72 -23.80
CA HIS A 210 18.51 -3.85 -22.63
C HIS A 210 17.24 -3.18 -22.03
N ILE A 211 16.05 -3.71 -22.30
CA ILE A 211 14.78 -3.23 -21.78
C ILE A 211 14.52 -3.88 -20.41
N SER A 212 14.22 -3.07 -19.41
CA SER A 212 13.80 -3.57 -18.08
C SER A 212 12.54 -4.41 -18.21
N THR A 213 12.60 -5.64 -17.74
CA THR A 213 11.57 -6.66 -17.84
C THR A 213 11.31 -7.25 -16.45
N ALA A 214 10.06 -7.53 -16.15
CA ALA A 214 9.63 -8.28 -14.98
C ALA A 214 9.11 -9.64 -15.41
N HIS A 215 9.59 -10.70 -14.79
CA HIS A 215 8.99 -12.03 -14.83
C HIS A 215 8.31 -12.28 -13.49
N VAL A 216 6.99 -12.35 -13.50
CA VAL A 216 6.17 -12.55 -12.30
C VAL A 216 5.59 -13.94 -12.34
N THR A 217 5.90 -14.75 -11.36
CA THR A 217 5.33 -16.08 -11.15
C THR A 217 4.29 -16.00 -10.04
N ILE A 218 3.06 -16.38 -10.33
CA ILE A 218 2.03 -16.63 -9.34
C ILE A 218 2.15 -18.09 -8.91
N HIS A 219 2.40 -18.30 -7.62
CA HIS A 219 2.50 -19.65 -7.08
C HIS A 219 1.12 -20.30 -6.94
N PRO A 220 1.04 -21.64 -6.95
CA PRO A 220 -0.20 -22.35 -6.67
C PRO A 220 -0.80 -21.85 -5.36
N SER A 221 -2.05 -21.42 -5.42
CA SER A 221 -2.74 -20.82 -4.29
C SER A 221 -4.13 -21.46 -4.16
N GLU A 222 -4.70 -21.36 -2.97
CA GLU A 222 -6.09 -21.74 -2.72
C GLU A 222 -6.92 -20.51 -2.39
N ILE A 223 -8.02 -20.35 -3.10
CA ILE A 223 -9.05 -19.39 -2.75
C ILE A 223 -10.32 -20.15 -2.37
N ARG A 224 -11.11 -19.58 -1.47
CA ARG A 224 -12.42 -20.12 -1.11
C ARG A 224 -13.49 -19.17 -1.59
N ILE A 225 -14.42 -19.71 -2.38
CA ILE A 225 -15.59 -18.99 -2.89
C ILE A 225 -16.82 -19.73 -2.38
N ASP A 226 -17.61 -19.06 -1.56
CA ASP A 226 -18.79 -19.65 -0.91
C ASP A 226 -18.48 -20.97 -0.17
N GLY A 227 -17.35 -20.97 0.58
CA GLY A 227 -16.87 -22.16 1.29
C GLY A 227 -16.19 -23.21 0.41
N THR A 228 -16.37 -23.17 -0.90
CA THR A 228 -15.80 -24.12 -1.86
C THR A 228 -14.35 -23.75 -2.15
N PRO A 229 -13.40 -24.69 -1.95
CA PRO A 229 -11.99 -24.42 -2.27
C PRO A 229 -11.75 -24.51 -3.79
N TRP A 230 -11.03 -23.51 -4.30
CA TRP A 230 -10.57 -23.43 -5.70
C TRP A 230 -9.06 -23.37 -5.74
N LYS A 231 -8.47 -24.16 -6.58
CA LYS A 231 -7.03 -24.12 -6.85
C LYS A 231 -6.75 -23.10 -7.93
N VAL A 232 -5.88 -22.15 -7.61
CA VAL A 232 -5.30 -21.24 -8.60
C VAL A 232 -4.06 -21.92 -9.16
N HIS A 233 -4.04 -22.11 -10.48
CA HIS A 233 -2.88 -22.68 -11.16
C HIS A 233 -1.71 -21.72 -11.15
N PRO A 234 -0.47 -22.22 -11.13
CA PRO A 234 0.69 -21.37 -11.33
C PRO A 234 0.57 -20.65 -12.67
N ALA A 235 0.93 -19.39 -12.70
CA ALA A 235 0.93 -18.58 -13.90
C ALA A 235 2.20 -17.75 -14.00
N ASP A 236 2.67 -17.55 -15.20
CA ASP A 236 3.82 -16.72 -15.50
C ASP A 236 3.40 -15.50 -16.29
N ILE A 237 3.86 -14.34 -15.84
CA ILE A 237 3.57 -13.04 -16.46
C ILE A 237 4.90 -12.38 -16.80
N ILE A 238 5.12 -12.09 -18.07
CA ILE A 238 6.26 -11.32 -18.52
C ILE A 238 5.79 -9.93 -18.90
N TYR A 239 6.29 -8.93 -18.20
CA TYR A 239 5.97 -7.53 -18.41
C TYR A 239 7.19 -6.71 -18.76
N SER A 240 7.09 -5.94 -19.83
CA SER A 240 8.05 -4.90 -20.19
C SER A 240 7.32 -3.68 -20.75
N LYS A 241 8.01 -2.56 -20.93
CA LYS A 241 7.41 -1.33 -21.48
C LYS A 241 6.68 -1.53 -22.81
N LYS A 242 7.02 -2.58 -23.56
CA LYS A 242 6.49 -2.83 -24.91
C LYS A 242 5.60 -4.07 -25.00
N ARG A 243 5.56 -4.90 -23.95
CA ARG A 243 4.92 -6.23 -24.04
C ARG A 243 4.40 -6.69 -22.68
N LEU A 244 3.19 -7.22 -22.68
CA LEU A 244 2.61 -8.02 -21.60
C LEU A 244 2.27 -9.39 -22.19
N LEU A 245 2.84 -10.43 -21.59
CA LEU A 245 2.52 -11.82 -21.90
C LEU A 245 2.05 -12.48 -20.63
N VAL A 246 0.92 -13.18 -20.68
CA VAL A 246 0.37 -13.97 -19.58
C VAL A 246 0.24 -15.40 -20.06
N ASP A 247 0.86 -16.31 -19.35
CA ASP A 247 0.87 -17.74 -19.68
C ASP A 247 0.24 -18.54 -18.53
N HIS A 248 -0.56 -19.56 -18.89
CA HIS A 248 -1.16 -20.55 -17.98
C HIS A 248 -2.05 -19.99 -16.84
N PHE A 249 -2.62 -18.77 -16.98
CA PHE A 249 -3.53 -18.26 -15.97
C PHE A 249 -4.86 -19.01 -15.98
N GLY A 250 -5.19 -19.67 -14.86
CA GLY A 250 -6.45 -20.38 -14.70
C GLY A 250 -6.75 -20.75 -13.25
N SER A 251 -8.00 -21.08 -12.99
CA SER A 251 -8.46 -21.62 -11.71
C SER A 251 -9.50 -22.71 -11.92
N GLN A 252 -9.55 -23.70 -11.04
CA GLN A 252 -10.54 -24.75 -11.05
C GLN A 252 -10.95 -25.12 -9.63
N PRO A 253 -12.18 -25.63 -9.40
CA PRO A 253 -12.58 -26.20 -8.13
C PRO A 253 -11.60 -27.30 -7.72
N SER A 254 -11.26 -27.42 -6.44
CA SER A 254 -10.44 -28.52 -5.94
C SER A 254 -11.16 -29.87 -6.12
N LEU A 255 -10.40 -30.96 -6.14
CA LEU A 255 -11.01 -32.31 -6.29
C LEU A 255 -12.04 -32.62 -5.20
N GLU A 256 -11.88 -32.12 -3.98
CA GLU A 256 -12.86 -32.24 -2.91
C GLU A 256 -14.15 -31.50 -3.22
N ALA A 257 -14.06 -30.31 -3.83
CA ALA A 257 -15.22 -29.55 -4.26
C ALA A 257 -15.93 -30.20 -5.46
N GLN A 258 -15.17 -30.80 -6.37
CA GLN A 258 -15.74 -31.55 -7.50
C GLN A 258 -16.52 -32.78 -7.03
N SER A 259 -16.04 -33.51 -6.02
CA SER A 259 -16.77 -34.66 -5.45
C SER A 259 -18.08 -34.22 -4.77
N GLY A 260 -18.09 -33.08 -4.09
CA GLY A 260 -19.31 -32.51 -3.51
C GLY A 260 -20.33 -32.05 -4.55
N LEU A 261 -19.89 -31.47 -5.66
CA LEU A 261 -20.74 -31.13 -6.81
C LEU A 261 -21.34 -32.35 -7.47
N PHE A 262 -20.58 -33.43 -7.65
CA PHE A 262 -21.10 -34.70 -8.18
C PHE A 262 -22.13 -35.32 -7.26
N HIS A 263 -21.99 -35.23 -5.94
CA HIS A 263 -22.99 -35.69 -4.99
C HIS A 263 -24.27 -34.82 -5.01
N ALA A 264 -24.16 -33.52 -5.19
CA ALA A 264 -25.27 -32.61 -5.33
C ALA A 264 -26.06 -32.83 -6.64
N PHE A 265 -25.38 -33.10 -7.74
CA PHE A 265 -26.00 -33.47 -9.02
C PHE A 265 -26.64 -34.87 -8.99
N ALA A 266 -26.04 -35.83 -8.28
CA ALA A 266 -26.61 -37.18 -8.12
C ALA A 266 -27.86 -37.18 -7.21
N ALA A 267 -27.97 -36.23 -6.26
CA ALA A 267 -29.15 -36.05 -5.43
C ALA A 267 -30.28 -35.27 -6.13
N CYS A 268 -30.01 -34.54 -7.19
CA CYS A 268 -30.98 -33.85 -8.03
C CYS A 268 -31.31 -34.71 -9.27
N GLY A 269 -31.83 -35.90 -9.01
CA GLY A 269 -32.30 -36.82 -10.06
C GLY A 269 -33.59 -36.34 -10.71
N GLN A 270 -33.51 -35.32 -11.56
CA GLN A 270 -34.42 -34.99 -12.67
C GLN A 270 -34.07 -33.61 -13.25
N CYS A 271 -33.06 -33.59 -14.11
CA CYS A 271 -32.99 -32.56 -15.15
C CYS A 271 -33.00 -33.29 -16.49
N THR A 272 -34.18 -33.54 -17.00
CA THR A 272 -34.42 -33.97 -18.38
C THR A 272 -33.92 -32.89 -19.32
N SER A 273 -32.97 -33.26 -20.19
CA SER A 273 -32.64 -32.50 -21.37
C SER A 273 -33.85 -32.32 -22.26
N HIS A 274 -34.31 -31.10 -22.46
CA HIS A 274 -35.22 -30.75 -23.56
C HIS A 274 -34.34 -30.30 -24.72
N ASP A 275 -33.99 -31.27 -25.56
CA ASP A 275 -33.64 -30.99 -26.96
C ASP A 275 -34.92 -30.63 -27.68
N GLY A 276 -35.05 -29.38 -28.06
CA GLY A 276 -36.11 -28.82 -28.90
C GLY A 276 -35.57 -28.45 -30.25
N GLN A 277 -36.16 -29.03 -31.24
CA GLN A 277 -36.03 -28.84 -32.69
C GLN A 277 -35.98 -27.35 -33.12
#